data_b1477ee83aa4282683aacceeb169fa62
#
_entry.id   b1477ee83aa4282683aacceeb169fa62
#
_cell.length_a   1.000
_cell.length_b   1.000
_cell.length_c   1.000
_cell.angle_alpha   90.00
_cell.angle_beta   90.00
_cell.angle_gamma   90.00
#
_symmetry.space_group_name_H-M   'P 1'
#
loop_
_entity.id
_entity.type
_entity.pdbx_description
1 polymer ?
#
loop_
_entity_poly.entity_id
_entity_poly.type
_entity_poly.pdbx_seq_one_letter_code
_entity_poly.pdbx_strand_id
1 'polypeptide(L)'
;MAEQLCGEAKKMSRKEKQQLVKENTANIQCSSWLDFAILHGEQAPELSQLRQQEYQGILGNMHFGPYKVFTANSIPNNKRYDLTKLLQGIQRLRKGKSQSTESMAANKIKDMRSVLAQDKHTIQRFMEQLAHIGGQVPVVTGWEKYAEHLWYREAEVQPWTTPYVDMIEMIDFTDDTLLINDKKAGEACE
;
A
#
# COMPACT_ATOMS: atom_id res chain seq x y z
N MET A 1 20.20 -5.25 -4.84
CA MET A 1 18.91 -4.74 -4.31
C MET A 1 18.36 -3.56 -5.14
N ALA A 2 18.98 -2.38 -5.19
CA ALA A 2 18.45 -1.21 -5.90
C ALA A 2 18.14 -1.47 -7.38
N GLU A 3 19.01 -2.18 -8.10
CA GLU A 3 18.77 -2.55 -9.50
C GLU A 3 17.55 -3.48 -9.66
N GLN A 4 17.34 -4.38 -8.71
CA GLN A 4 16.20 -5.30 -8.72
C GLN A 4 14.89 -4.56 -8.49
N LEU A 5 14.85 -3.61 -7.52
CA LEU A 5 13.69 -2.73 -7.29
C LEU A 5 13.37 -1.89 -8.53
N CYS A 6 14.39 -1.27 -9.12
CA CYS A 6 14.25 -0.54 -10.38
C CYS A 6 13.72 -1.45 -11.51
N GLY A 7 14.17 -2.72 -11.54
CA GLY A 7 13.69 -3.74 -12.48
C GLY A 7 12.20 -4.03 -12.33
N GLU A 8 11.68 -4.16 -11.10
CA GLU A 8 10.24 -4.37 -10.84
C GLU A 8 9.41 -3.15 -11.25
N ALA A 9 9.84 -1.95 -10.89
CA ALA A 9 9.19 -0.70 -11.31
C ALA A 9 9.13 -0.58 -12.85
N LYS A 10 10.23 -0.91 -13.55
CA LYS A 10 10.28 -0.92 -15.03
C LYS A 10 9.35 -1.97 -15.65
N LYS A 11 9.21 -3.16 -15.02
CA LYS A 11 8.24 -4.17 -15.48
C LYS A 11 6.82 -3.64 -15.44
N MET A 12 6.43 -2.92 -14.38
CA MET A 12 5.10 -2.32 -14.27
C MET A 12 4.88 -1.23 -15.31
N SER A 13 5.85 -0.34 -15.52
CA SER A 13 5.78 0.67 -16.58
C SER A 13 5.61 0.06 -17.98
N ARG A 14 6.32 -1.05 -18.28
CA ARG A 14 6.16 -1.76 -19.56
C ARG A 14 4.78 -2.41 -19.71
N LYS A 15 4.23 -3.01 -18.63
CA LYS A 15 2.87 -3.57 -18.63
C LYS A 15 1.82 -2.49 -18.89
N GLU A 16 1.95 -1.34 -18.21
CA GLU A 16 1.08 -0.18 -18.43
C GLU A 16 1.13 0.29 -19.90
N LYS A 17 2.34 0.44 -20.44
CA LYS A 17 2.52 0.81 -21.85
C LYS A 17 1.82 -0.15 -22.81
N GLN A 18 2.00 -1.46 -22.58
CA GLN A 18 1.35 -2.48 -23.42
C GLN A 18 -0.18 -2.42 -23.34
N GLN A 19 -0.72 -2.12 -22.17
CA GLN A 19 -2.15 -1.96 -21.97
C GLN A 19 -2.67 -0.72 -22.71
N LEU A 20 -2.02 0.44 -22.56
CA LEU A 20 -2.39 1.68 -23.24
C LEU A 20 -2.34 1.56 -24.76
N VAL A 21 -1.37 0.81 -25.30
CA VAL A 21 -1.28 0.50 -26.75
C VAL A 21 -2.49 -0.33 -27.18
N LYS A 22 -2.90 -1.33 -26.41
CA LYS A 22 -4.09 -2.16 -26.73
C LYS A 22 -5.39 -1.35 -26.68
N GLU A 23 -5.48 -0.36 -25.81
CA GLU A 23 -6.64 0.53 -25.66
C GLU A 23 -6.68 1.66 -26.70
N ASN A 24 -5.76 1.68 -27.66
CA ASN A 24 -5.67 2.67 -28.75
C ASN A 24 -5.61 4.14 -28.27
N THR A 25 -4.98 4.39 -27.14
CA THR A 25 -4.87 5.72 -26.54
C THR A 25 -3.93 6.59 -27.37
N ALA A 26 -4.43 7.69 -27.93
CA ALA A 26 -3.71 8.54 -28.90
C ALA A 26 -2.44 9.22 -28.34
N ASN A 27 -2.34 9.44 -27.03
CA ASN A 27 -1.18 10.00 -26.35
C ASN A 27 -0.72 9.06 -25.25
N ILE A 28 0.25 8.20 -25.55
CA ILE A 28 0.81 7.23 -24.59
C ILE A 28 1.83 7.96 -23.72
N GLN A 29 1.39 8.51 -22.59
CA GLN A 29 2.27 8.97 -21.52
C GLN A 29 2.27 7.91 -20.41
N CYS A 30 3.39 7.17 -20.28
CA CYS A 30 3.55 6.19 -19.21
C CYS A 30 3.80 6.90 -17.88
N SER A 31 3.22 6.37 -16.83
CA SER A 31 3.47 6.85 -15.46
C SER A 31 4.85 6.43 -14.98
N SER A 32 5.37 7.19 -14.03
CA SER A 32 6.52 6.75 -13.25
C SER A 32 6.07 5.74 -12.20
N TRP A 33 6.93 4.78 -11.90
CA TRP A 33 6.68 3.73 -10.92
C TRP A 33 7.78 3.73 -9.87
N LEU A 34 7.42 3.52 -8.62
CA LEU A 34 8.31 3.43 -7.48
C LEU A 34 8.14 2.08 -6.80
N ASP A 35 9.24 1.41 -6.53
CA ASP A 35 9.28 0.23 -5.69
C ASP A 35 10.26 0.43 -4.55
N PHE A 36 9.99 -0.18 -3.39
CA PHE A 36 10.83 -0.09 -2.22
C PHE A 36 10.90 -1.42 -1.46
N ALA A 37 11.90 -1.56 -0.62
CA ALA A 37 12.02 -2.61 0.36
C ALA A 37 12.72 -2.07 1.60
N ILE A 38 12.26 -2.47 2.78
CA ILE A 38 12.88 -2.12 4.04
C ILE A 38 13.70 -3.31 4.52
N LEU A 39 14.94 -3.05 4.89
CA LEU A 39 15.86 -4.07 5.36
C LEU A 39 15.94 -4.02 6.88
N HIS A 40 15.67 -5.15 7.52
CA HIS A 40 15.74 -5.31 8.97
C HIS A 40 17.04 -6.00 9.42
N GLY A 41 18.16 -5.70 8.79
CA GLY A 41 19.44 -6.31 9.13
C GLY A 41 20.63 -5.71 8.38
N GLU A 42 21.82 -6.16 8.73
CA GLU A 42 23.08 -5.67 8.13
C GLU A 42 23.34 -6.23 6.72
N GLN A 43 22.77 -7.40 6.40
CA GLN A 43 22.93 -8.02 5.10
C GLN A 43 21.74 -7.73 4.22
N ALA A 44 22.02 -7.32 2.98
CA ALA A 44 21.00 -7.13 1.95
C ALA A 44 20.85 -8.41 1.12
N PRO A 45 19.87 -9.28 1.39
CA PRO A 45 19.59 -10.45 0.57
C PRO A 45 19.15 -10.02 -0.84
N GLU A 46 19.04 -10.96 -1.76
CA GLU A 46 18.38 -10.68 -3.02
C GLU A 46 16.90 -10.33 -2.79
N LEU A 47 16.36 -9.44 -3.62
CA LEU A 47 14.97 -8.96 -3.48
C LEU A 47 13.96 -10.10 -3.48
N SER A 48 14.18 -11.12 -4.29
CA SER A 48 13.33 -12.32 -4.36
C SER A 48 13.31 -13.08 -3.04
N GLN A 49 14.47 -13.24 -2.40
CA GLN A 49 14.60 -13.91 -1.11
C GLN A 49 13.94 -13.07 0.00
N LEU A 50 14.21 -11.76 0.04
CA LEU A 50 13.58 -10.86 0.99
C LEU A 50 12.05 -10.93 0.91
N ARG A 51 11.50 -10.85 -0.30
CA ARG A 51 10.05 -10.91 -0.50
C ARG A 51 9.44 -12.24 -0.13
N GLN A 52 10.15 -13.33 -0.37
CA GLN A 52 9.70 -14.66 0.03
C GLN A 52 9.74 -14.85 1.55
N GLN A 53 10.75 -14.31 2.22
CA GLN A 53 10.92 -14.51 3.66
C GLN A 53 10.09 -13.55 4.50
N GLU A 54 10.01 -12.27 4.11
CA GLU A 54 9.41 -11.22 4.94
C GLU A 54 8.04 -10.75 4.46
N TYR A 55 7.74 -10.92 3.17
CA TYR A 55 6.49 -10.42 2.56
C TYR A 55 5.57 -11.52 2.04
N GLN A 56 5.80 -12.78 2.43
CA GLN A 56 4.89 -13.88 2.12
C GLN A 56 4.15 -14.28 3.39
N GLY A 57 2.85 -14.03 3.43
CA GLY A 57 1.95 -14.53 4.46
C GLY A 57 1.24 -15.82 4.05
N ILE A 58 0.50 -16.44 4.98
CA ILE A 58 -0.28 -17.66 4.71
C ILE A 58 -1.32 -17.44 3.61
N LEU A 59 -1.96 -16.27 3.58
CA LEU A 59 -2.99 -15.95 2.59
C LEU A 59 -2.45 -15.51 1.23
N GLY A 60 -1.29 -14.87 1.21
CA GLY A 60 -0.74 -14.35 -0.03
C GLY A 60 0.40 -13.36 0.16
N ASN A 61 0.52 -12.42 -0.76
CA ASN A 61 1.62 -11.47 -0.80
C ASN A 61 1.32 -10.22 0.05
N MET A 62 2.19 -9.94 1.01
CA MET A 62 2.10 -8.78 1.91
C MET A 62 2.74 -7.52 1.33
N HIS A 63 3.55 -7.62 0.27
CA HIS A 63 4.03 -6.46 -0.47
C HIS A 63 3.03 -6.11 -1.58
N PHE A 64 2.53 -4.88 -1.54
CA PHE A 64 1.50 -4.41 -2.46
C PHE A 64 2.08 -3.70 -3.69
N GLY A 65 3.23 -3.05 -3.55
CA GLY A 65 3.94 -2.33 -4.62
C GLY A 65 4.27 -3.19 -5.84
N PRO A 66 4.92 -2.64 -6.89
CA PRO A 66 5.34 -1.25 -7.06
C PRO A 66 4.19 -0.26 -7.17
N TYR A 67 4.44 1.00 -6.74
CA TYR A 67 3.45 2.06 -6.71
C TYR A 67 3.58 3.01 -7.90
N LYS A 68 2.45 3.42 -8.43
CA LYS A 68 2.33 4.38 -9.50
C LYS A 68 2.42 5.80 -8.94
N VAL A 69 3.37 6.59 -9.45
CA VAL A 69 3.49 8.01 -9.15
C VAL A 69 2.68 8.79 -10.18
N PHE A 70 1.63 9.48 -9.74
CA PHE A 70 0.82 10.30 -10.63
C PHE A 70 1.47 11.64 -10.86
N THR A 71 1.60 12.01 -12.13
CA THR A 71 1.80 13.40 -12.53
C THR A 71 0.44 13.98 -12.91
N ALA A 72 0.29 15.32 -12.81
CA ALA A 72 -0.98 16.02 -13.05
C ALA A 72 -1.70 15.67 -14.38
N ASN A 73 -0.96 15.13 -15.36
CA ASN A 73 -1.46 14.77 -16.70
C ASN A 73 -1.62 13.26 -16.92
N SER A 74 -1.42 12.42 -15.91
CA SER A 74 -1.55 10.97 -16.06
C SER A 74 -2.99 10.52 -15.88
N ILE A 75 -3.52 9.80 -16.86
CA ILE A 75 -4.86 9.21 -16.80
C ILE A 75 -4.87 8.14 -15.68
N PRO A 76 -5.80 8.20 -14.73
CA PRO A 76 -5.83 7.27 -13.61
C PRO A 76 -6.47 5.93 -14.01
N ASN A 77 -5.83 5.14 -14.88
CA ASN A 77 -6.40 3.86 -15.34
C ASN A 77 -6.26 2.71 -14.35
N ASN A 78 -5.38 2.81 -13.36
CA ASN A 78 -5.29 1.77 -12.34
C ASN A 78 -5.06 2.41 -10.95
N LYS A 79 -6.18 2.69 -10.26
CA LYS A 79 -6.20 3.30 -8.94
C LYS A 79 -5.64 2.38 -7.83
N ARG A 80 -5.38 1.10 -8.14
CA ARG A 80 -4.94 0.12 -7.15
C ARG A 80 -3.56 0.46 -6.59
N TYR A 81 -2.60 0.75 -7.46
CA TYR A 81 -1.19 0.95 -7.08
C TYR A 81 -0.81 2.42 -6.90
N ASP A 82 -1.73 3.27 -6.53
CA ASP A 82 -1.52 4.71 -6.39
C ASP A 82 -0.68 5.03 -5.16
N LEU A 83 0.48 5.66 -5.35
CA LEU A 83 1.36 6.11 -4.27
C LEU A 83 0.66 7.11 -3.34
N THR A 84 -0.22 7.96 -3.86
CA THR A 84 -0.99 8.91 -3.07
C THR A 84 -1.86 8.21 -2.04
N LYS A 85 -2.45 7.07 -2.40
CA LYS A 85 -3.25 6.26 -1.48
C LYS A 85 -2.41 5.61 -0.38
N LEU A 86 -1.20 5.14 -0.72
CA LEU A 86 -0.27 4.65 0.29
C LEU A 86 0.04 5.75 1.31
N LEU A 87 0.38 6.95 0.85
CA LEU A 87 0.67 8.10 1.72
C LEU A 87 -0.54 8.51 2.57
N GLN A 88 -1.74 8.54 1.99
CA GLN A 88 -2.98 8.78 2.74
C GLN A 88 -3.23 7.71 3.82
N GLY A 89 -2.98 6.46 3.51
CA GLY A 89 -3.09 5.35 4.47
C GLY A 89 -2.12 5.51 5.63
N ILE A 90 -0.87 5.84 5.36
CA ILE A 90 0.16 6.11 6.36
C ILE A 90 -0.25 7.29 7.25
N GLN A 91 -0.74 8.39 6.64
CA GLN A 91 -1.21 9.55 7.38
C GLN A 91 -2.35 9.19 8.34
N ARG A 92 -3.30 8.37 7.89
CA ARG A 92 -4.42 7.91 8.75
C ARG A 92 -3.94 7.01 9.87
N LEU A 93 -2.98 6.11 9.64
CA LEU A 93 -2.33 5.32 10.68
C LEU A 93 -1.62 6.20 11.72
N ARG A 94 -0.98 7.29 11.30
CA ARG A 94 -0.29 8.24 12.20
C ARG A 94 -1.25 9.11 13.01
N LYS A 95 -2.28 9.65 12.38
CA LYS A 95 -3.29 10.48 13.07
C LYS A 95 -3.95 9.71 14.20
N GLY A 96 -3.93 8.41 14.13
CA GLY A 96 -4.33 7.54 15.20
C GLY A 96 -3.57 7.71 16.51
N LYS A 97 -2.43 8.37 16.50
CA LYS A 97 -1.69 8.72 17.72
C LYS A 97 -2.23 9.97 18.42
N SER A 98 -3.04 10.80 17.78
CA SER A 98 -3.54 12.06 18.34
C SER A 98 -5.06 12.18 18.30
N GLN A 99 -5.70 11.74 19.39
CA GLN A 99 -7.01 12.22 19.88
C GLN A 99 -8.30 12.05 19.05
N SER A 100 -8.36 11.24 17.99
CA SER A 100 -9.65 10.91 17.37
C SER A 100 -10.08 9.48 17.68
N THR A 101 -11.37 9.26 17.86
CA THR A 101 -12.04 7.98 18.12
C THR A 101 -11.81 6.92 17.01
N GLU A 102 -11.15 7.27 15.92
CA GLU A 102 -10.89 6.41 14.76
C GLU A 102 -9.44 5.89 14.70
N SER A 103 -8.71 5.97 15.80
CA SER A 103 -7.29 5.78 15.79
C SER A 103 -6.84 4.44 16.34
N MET A 104 -5.95 3.77 15.62
CA MET A 104 -5.29 2.56 16.10
C MET A 104 -4.08 2.93 16.98
N ALA A 105 -4.00 2.40 18.20
CA ALA A 105 -2.85 2.61 19.08
C ALA A 105 -1.56 2.04 18.46
N ALA A 106 -0.41 2.67 18.73
CA ALA A 106 0.87 2.30 18.12
C ALA A 106 1.28 0.83 18.33
N ASN A 107 0.95 0.24 19.50
CA ASN A 107 1.14 -1.18 19.75
C ASN A 107 0.28 -2.05 18.84
N LYS A 108 -0.97 -1.64 18.56
CA LYS A 108 -1.88 -2.37 17.67
C LYS A 108 -1.45 -2.30 16.21
N ILE A 109 -0.81 -1.21 15.80
CA ILE A 109 -0.19 -1.12 14.46
C ILE A 109 0.93 -2.16 14.32
N LYS A 110 1.78 -2.31 15.35
CA LYS A 110 2.83 -3.33 15.36
C LYS A 110 2.26 -4.75 15.39
N ASP A 111 1.26 -4.99 16.24
CA ASP A 111 0.55 -6.28 16.30
C ASP A 111 -0.03 -6.65 14.93
N MET A 112 -0.64 -5.70 14.24
CA MET A 112 -1.24 -5.90 12.92
C MET A 112 -0.24 -6.42 11.89
N ARG A 113 1.03 -5.95 11.89
CA ARG A 113 2.08 -6.47 11.00
C ARG A 113 2.27 -7.99 11.18
N SER A 114 2.31 -8.45 12.43
CA SER A 114 2.47 -9.88 12.76
C SER A 114 1.22 -10.70 12.42
N VAL A 115 0.04 -10.14 12.67
CA VAL A 115 -1.25 -10.78 12.41
C VAL A 115 -1.50 -10.95 10.91
N LEU A 116 -1.07 -10.00 10.08
CA LEU A 116 -1.21 -10.09 8.63
C LEU A 116 -0.45 -11.27 8.01
N ALA A 117 0.59 -11.77 8.65
CA ALA A 117 1.29 -12.97 8.20
C ALA A 117 0.55 -14.29 8.51
N GLN A 118 -0.48 -14.23 9.35
CA GLN A 118 -1.20 -15.40 9.86
C GLN A 118 -2.40 -15.82 8.99
N ASP A 119 -3.15 -16.79 9.47
CA ASP A 119 -4.36 -17.30 8.83
C ASP A 119 -5.55 -16.34 8.96
N LYS A 120 -6.56 -16.56 8.13
CA LYS A 120 -7.78 -15.74 8.08
C LYS A 120 -8.50 -15.64 9.42
N HIS A 121 -8.47 -16.71 10.21
CA HIS A 121 -9.19 -16.75 11.50
C HIS A 121 -8.51 -15.88 12.55
N THR A 122 -7.19 -15.90 12.59
CA THR A 122 -6.39 -15.01 13.45
C THR A 122 -6.59 -13.55 13.08
N ILE A 123 -6.65 -13.23 11.79
CA ILE A 123 -6.92 -11.89 11.30
C ILE A 123 -8.32 -11.42 11.72
N GLN A 124 -9.33 -12.28 11.57
CA GLN A 124 -10.70 -11.96 11.97
C GLN A 124 -10.80 -11.69 13.47
N ARG A 125 -10.18 -12.50 14.30
CA ARG A 125 -10.12 -12.27 15.77
C ARG A 125 -9.47 -10.94 16.11
N PHE A 126 -8.40 -10.58 15.42
CA PHE A 126 -7.74 -9.29 15.61
C PHE A 126 -8.68 -8.13 15.27
N MET A 127 -9.42 -8.22 14.17
CA MET A 127 -10.40 -7.21 13.75
C MET A 127 -11.53 -7.07 14.78
N GLU A 128 -12.06 -8.18 15.30
CA GLU A 128 -13.08 -8.19 16.35
C GLU A 128 -12.57 -7.56 17.65
N GLN A 129 -11.35 -7.90 18.08
CA GLN A 129 -10.72 -7.29 19.25
C GLN A 129 -10.49 -5.79 19.06
N LEU A 130 -10.05 -5.39 17.87
CA LEU A 130 -9.84 -3.98 17.54
C LEU A 130 -11.15 -3.20 17.63
N ALA A 131 -12.22 -3.72 17.04
CA ALA A 131 -13.56 -3.14 17.10
C ALA A 131 -14.10 -3.04 18.54
N HIS A 132 -13.85 -4.08 19.37
CA HIS A 132 -14.28 -4.09 20.76
C HIS A 132 -13.66 -2.97 21.61
N ILE A 133 -12.42 -2.58 21.32
CA ILE A 133 -11.73 -1.46 22.00
C ILE A 133 -11.98 -0.09 21.33
N GLY A 134 -12.93 -0.01 20.37
CA GLY A 134 -13.25 1.21 19.64
C GLY A 134 -12.21 1.62 18.60
N GLY A 135 -11.25 0.75 18.28
CA GLY A 135 -10.26 0.99 17.23
C GLY A 135 -10.80 0.58 15.86
N GLN A 136 -10.32 1.23 14.82
CA GLN A 136 -10.67 0.93 13.44
C GLN A 136 -9.43 0.86 12.55
N VAL A 137 -9.47 0.00 11.54
CA VAL A 137 -8.47 -0.02 10.49
C VAL A 137 -8.69 1.21 9.59
N PRO A 138 -7.63 1.93 9.20
CA PRO A 138 -7.79 3.09 8.34
C PRO A 138 -8.35 2.69 6.97
N VAL A 139 -9.44 3.34 6.59
CA VAL A 139 -10.06 3.17 5.28
C VAL A 139 -9.46 4.19 4.32
N VAL A 140 -8.86 3.75 3.23
CA VAL A 140 -8.35 4.61 2.16
C VAL A 140 -9.33 4.61 1.00
N THR A 141 -9.70 5.78 0.50
CA THR A 141 -10.65 5.92 -0.61
C THR A 141 -10.18 5.15 -1.85
N GLY A 142 -11.02 4.22 -2.31
CA GLY A 142 -10.73 3.27 -3.40
C GLY A 142 -9.94 2.03 -2.97
N TRP A 143 -9.72 1.84 -1.66
CA TRP A 143 -9.18 0.63 -1.03
C TRP A 143 -10.10 0.11 0.09
N GLU A 144 -11.37 0.46 0.07
CA GLU A 144 -12.36 0.10 1.10
C GLU A 144 -12.41 -1.43 1.35
N LYS A 145 -12.32 -2.21 0.27
CA LYS A 145 -12.35 -3.68 0.34
C LYS A 145 -11.18 -4.28 1.14
N TYR A 146 -10.03 -3.57 1.17
CA TYR A 146 -8.91 -4.00 2.00
C TYR A 146 -9.17 -3.73 3.49
N ALA A 147 -9.93 -2.69 3.84
CA ALA A 147 -10.26 -2.38 5.22
C ALA A 147 -11.25 -3.37 5.84
N GLU A 148 -12.12 -4.01 5.04
CA GLU A 148 -13.11 -4.98 5.51
C GLU A 148 -12.47 -6.26 6.06
N HIS A 149 -11.39 -6.73 5.39
CA HIS A 149 -10.79 -8.03 5.69
C HIS A 149 -9.27 -8.00 5.84
N LEU A 150 -8.64 -6.83 5.75
CA LEU A 150 -7.19 -6.60 5.69
C LEU A 150 -6.50 -7.19 4.45
N TRP A 151 -7.17 -8.07 3.75
CA TRP A 151 -6.71 -8.75 2.55
C TRP A 151 -7.79 -8.73 1.48
N TYR A 152 -7.38 -8.59 0.23
CA TYR A 152 -8.29 -8.61 -0.92
C TYR A 152 -7.61 -9.21 -2.15
N ARG A 153 -8.40 -9.83 -3.03
CA ARG A 153 -8.01 -10.24 -4.38
C ARG A 153 -9.04 -9.74 -5.39
N GLU A 154 -8.61 -9.20 -6.51
CA GLU A 154 -9.50 -8.66 -7.54
C GLU A 154 -10.19 -9.76 -8.34
N ALA A 155 -9.51 -10.90 -8.53
CA ALA A 155 -10.06 -12.06 -9.23
C ALA A 155 -9.60 -13.34 -8.55
N GLU A 156 -10.35 -14.43 -8.74
CA GLU A 156 -10.04 -15.73 -8.12
C GLU A 156 -8.65 -16.27 -8.46
N VAL A 157 -8.17 -15.96 -9.66
CA VAL A 157 -6.85 -16.39 -10.14
C VAL A 157 -5.70 -15.56 -9.57
N GLN A 158 -6.00 -14.40 -8.99
CA GLN A 158 -4.97 -13.52 -8.44
C GLN A 158 -4.66 -13.89 -6.98
N PRO A 159 -3.39 -13.72 -6.55
CA PRO A 159 -3.05 -13.91 -5.14
C PRO A 159 -3.74 -12.85 -4.28
N TRP A 160 -4.04 -13.22 -3.04
CA TRP A 160 -4.45 -12.25 -2.03
C TRP A 160 -3.31 -11.28 -1.77
N THR A 161 -3.64 -10.00 -1.58
CA THR A 161 -2.68 -8.93 -1.31
C THR A 161 -3.20 -7.99 -0.24
N THR A 162 -2.29 -7.28 0.42
CA THR A 162 -2.62 -6.27 1.43
C THR A 162 -1.70 -5.05 1.29
N PRO A 163 -2.21 -3.81 1.32
CA PRO A 163 -1.39 -2.61 1.35
C PRO A 163 -0.92 -2.23 2.76
N TYR A 164 -1.46 -2.88 3.80
CA TYR A 164 -1.23 -2.45 5.19
C TYR A 164 0.18 -2.71 5.67
N VAL A 165 0.86 -3.76 5.19
CA VAL A 165 2.27 -4.01 5.55
C VAL A 165 3.15 -2.88 5.03
N ASP A 166 2.98 -2.50 3.77
CA ASP A 166 3.73 -1.39 3.18
C ASP A 166 3.47 -0.06 3.94
N MET A 167 2.22 0.19 4.37
CA MET A 167 1.87 1.36 5.18
C MET A 167 2.57 1.34 6.54
N ILE A 168 2.56 0.18 7.23
CA ILE A 168 3.14 0.03 8.55
C ILE A 168 4.66 0.22 8.49
N GLU A 169 5.32 -0.38 7.52
CA GLU A 169 6.76 -0.30 7.34
C GLU A 169 7.23 1.10 6.95
N MET A 170 6.46 1.80 6.14
CA MET A 170 6.78 3.16 5.72
C MET A 170 6.44 4.24 6.75
N ILE A 171 5.74 3.90 7.82
CA ILE A 171 5.26 4.89 8.80
C ILE A 171 6.40 5.66 9.47
N ASP A 172 7.53 5.03 9.71
CA ASP A 172 8.69 5.64 10.37
C ASP A 172 9.61 6.41 9.39
N PHE A 173 9.43 6.19 8.08
CA PHE A 173 10.23 6.80 7.01
C PHE A 173 9.53 7.96 6.30
N THR A 174 8.25 8.20 6.61
CA THR A 174 7.51 9.32 6.04
C THR A 174 7.45 10.48 7.01
N ASP A 175 7.79 11.69 6.57
CA ASP A 175 7.61 12.92 7.32
C ASP A 175 6.20 13.50 7.08
N ASP A 176 5.68 14.25 8.04
CA ASP A 176 4.39 14.94 7.91
C ASP A 176 4.38 15.99 6.78
N THR A 177 5.55 16.48 6.38
CA THR A 177 5.72 17.40 5.26
C THR A 177 5.49 16.76 3.89
N LEU A 178 5.71 15.43 3.78
CA LEU A 178 5.43 14.65 2.57
C LEU A 178 3.96 14.29 2.42
N LEU A 179 3.16 14.52 3.45
CA LEU A 179 1.76 14.20 3.49
C LEU A 179 0.99 15.31 2.75
N ILE A 180 0.36 14.92 1.67
CA ILE A 180 -0.41 15.80 0.79
C ILE A 180 -1.46 16.52 1.63
N ASN A 181 -1.38 17.84 1.67
CA ASN A 181 -2.45 18.68 2.19
C ASN A 181 -3.65 18.57 1.26
N ASP A 182 -4.63 17.73 1.60
CA ASP A 182 -5.90 17.59 0.86
C ASP A 182 -6.65 18.94 0.67
N LYS A 183 -6.26 19.98 1.42
CA LYS A 183 -6.88 21.31 1.35
C LYS A 183 -6.46 22.17 0.15
N LYS A 184 -5.38 21.82 -0.58
CA LYS A 184 -4.92 22.62 -1.74
C LYS A 184 -5.36 22.08 -3.10
N ALA A 185 -5.96 20.90 -3.16
CA ALA A 185 -6.45 20.34 -4.43
C ALA A 185 -7.81 20.93 -4.87
N GLY A 186 -8.52 21.63 -4.00
CA GLY A 186 -9.81 22.24 -4.29
C GLY A 186 -9.78 23.71 -4.73
N GLU A 187 -8.66 24.43 -4.54
CA GLU A 187 -8.57 25.86 -4.83
C GLU A 187 -7.85 26.24 -6.14
N ALA A 188 -7.43 25.25 -6.93
CA ALA A 188 -6.73 25.49 -8.20
C ALA A 188 -7.60 25.35 -9.45
N CYS A 189 -8.93 25.34 -9.31
CA CYS A 189 -9.91 25.35 -10.40
C CYS A 189 -11.00 26.42 -10.17
N GLU A 190 -10.61 27.67 -10.04
CA GLU A 190 -11.45 28.83 -10.35
C GLU A 190 -10.75 29.74 -11.36
#